data_3db0fc6443885edd185438e58f9df7fe
#
_entry.id   3db0fc6443885edd185438e58f9df7fe
#
_cell.length_a   1.000
_cell.length_b   1.000
_cell.length_c   1.000
_cell.angle_alpha   90.00
_cell.angle_beta   90.00
_cell.angle_gamma   90.00
#
_symmetry.space_group_name_H-M   'P 1'
#
loop_
_entity.id
_entity.type
_entity.pdbx_description
1 polymer ?
#
loop_
_entity_poly.entity_id
_entity_poly.type
_entity_poly.pdbx_seq_one_letter_code
_entity_poly.pdbx_strand_id
1 'polypeptide(L)'
;MRTIIAGGGTGGHLFPGIAVAREIQRRSKDAEVLFVGAEQGIESRLVPQEGFPLRCLPAGSMKGIGWLARVRNLVATVKGIRGAKKILKEFRPAVVIGVGGYASFPMLGAAILKGYPRIIMEQNAVPGLANRMLGRWVDFAAVTDPATSSYFGSRAVVTGNPIRPQFKSIEDKNHRPPYHVLVFGGSQGARAINAAVKDMLPLLADWKGQLRFTHQTGDSQLEETRAAYAAAGFDADVRAFFGEFHQKYAEADLIISRAGATTVAEIKASGRAAVLVPFPFAADDHQTRNAESMVTEGAAMMISNADLNGQKLASTIRSLLSDIPRLQEMERNAKRIAVLDAEQRIVDLAEKAVAQRGGK
;
A
#
# COMPACT_ATOMS: atom_id res chain seq x y z
N MET A 1 -20.22 -15.79 6.59
CA MET A 1 -19.83 -14.89 7.71
C MET A 1 -20.18 -13.46 7.34
N ARG A 2 -20.85 -12.69 8.24
CA ARG A 2 -21.15 -11.26 8.04
C ARG A 2 -19.98 -10.44 8.54
N THR A 3 -19.37 -9.64 7.68
CA THR A 3 -18.13 -8.91 7.99
C THR A 3 -18.28 -7.45 7.65
N ILE A 4 -17.82 -6.56 8.55
CA ILE A 4 -17.60 -5.15 8.24
C ILE A 4 -16.11 -4.92 8.00
N ILE A 5 -15.78 -4.30 6.87
CA ILE A 5 -14.43 -3.80 6.58
C ILE A 5 -14.47 -2.27 6.64
N ALA A 6 -13.75 -1.70 7.60
CA ALA A 6 -13.82 -0.27 7.89
C ALA A 6 -12.50 0.44 7.62
N GLY A 7 -12.56 1.49 6.83
CA GLY A 7 -11.41 2.30 6.50
C GLY A 7 -11.37 2.71 5.03
N GLY A 8 -10.24 3.24 4.59
CA GLY A 8 -10.05 3.74 3.24
C GLY A 8 -9.23 5.03 3.21
N GLY A 9 -9.65 5.98 2.38
CA GLY A 9 -8.98 7.27 2.18
C GLY A 9 -7.84 7.20 1.16
N THR A 10 -7.15 6.08 1.05
CA THR A 10 -6.08 5.85 0.05
C THR A 10 -6.14 4.43 -0.50
N GLY A 11 -5.57 4.21 -1.69
CA GLY A 11 -5.47 2.88 -2.29
C GLY A 11 -4.69 1.88 -1.43
N GLY A 12 -3.69 2.37 -0.67
CA GLY A 12 -2.87 1.54 0.22
C GLY A 12 -3.65 0.85 1.34
N HIS A 13 -4.76 1.44 1.79
CA HIS A 13 -5.68 0.83 2.76
C HIS A 13 -6.83 0.07 2.08
N LEU A 14 -7.34 0.61 0.98
CA LEU A 14 -8.56 0.09 0.36
C LEU A 14 -8.32 -1.23 -0.39
N PHE A 15 -7.28 -1.34 -1.22
CA PHE A 15 -7.03 -2.56 -1.99
C PHE A 15 -6.75 -3.80 -1.13
N PRO A 16 -5.96 -3.73 -0.04
CA PRO A 16 -5.86 -4.82 0.91
C PRO A 16 -7.22 -5.25 1.50
N GLY A 17 -8.08 -4.28 1.83
CA GLY A 17 -9.44 -4.56 2.31
C GLY A 17 -10.30 -5.27 1.27
N ILE A 18 -10.21 -4.88 0.00
CA ILE A 18 -10.93 -5.53 -1.11
C ILE A 18 -10.43 -6.96 -1.30
N ALA A 19 -9.11 -7.20 -1.22
CA ALA A 19 -8.56 -8.55 -1.32
C ALA A 19 -9.07 -9.47 -0.20
N VAL A 20 -9.14 -8.97 1.04
CA VAL A 20 -9.74 -9.71 2.17
C VAL A 20 -11.23 -9.96 1.95
N ALA A 21 -11.99 -8.97 1.44
CA ALA A 21 -13.41 -9.13 1.12
C ALA A 21 -13.66 -10.23 0.09
N ARG A 22 -12.84 -10.27 -0.97
CA ARG A 22 -12.91 -11.32 -2.01
C ARG A 22 -12.58 -12.69 -1.45
N GLU A 23 -11.59 -12.80 -0.57
CA GLU A 23 -11.24 -14.06 0.08
C GLU A 23 -12.38 -14.56 0.98
N ILE A 24 -13.04 -13.67 1.75
CA ILE A 24 -14.22 -14.02 2.55
C ILE A 24 -15.33 -14.58 1.66
N GLN A 25 -15.64 -13.95 0.52
CA GLN A 25 -16.64 -14.42 -0.43
C GLN A 25 -16.23 -15.75 -1.12
N ARG A 26 -14.93 -15.93 -1.40
CA ARG A 26 -14.40 -17.18 -1.96
C ARG A 26 -14.62 -18.38 -1.02
N ARG A 27 -14.44 -18.15 0.30
CA ARG A 27 -14.65 -19.21 1.31
C ARG A 27 -16.12 -19.58 1.52
N SER A 28 -17.02 -18.62 1.38
CA SER A 28 -18.45 -18.84 1.59
C SER A 28 -19.28 -17.96 0.67
N LYS A 29 -20.08 -18.56 -0.19
CA LYS A 29 -21.02 -17.85 -1.09
C LYS A 29 -22.07 -17.02 -0.34
N ASP A 30 -22.42 -17.44 0.88
CA ASP A 30 -23.39 -16.75 1.75
C ASP A 30 -22.72 -15.67 2.64
N ALA A 31 -21.46 -15.38 2.40
CA ALA A 31 -20.77 -14.34 3.15
C ALA A 31 -21.24 -12.95 2.72
N GLU A 32 -21.62 -12.13 3.69
CA GLU A 32 -21.98 -10.73 3.48
C GLU A 32 -20.84 -9.84 3.92
N VAL A 33 -20.35 -8.98 3.02
CA VAL A 33 -19.31 -8.00 3.34
C VAL A 33 -19.87 -6.60 3.13
N LEU A 34 -19.78 -5.77 4.16
CA LEU A 34 -20.15 -4.35 4.13
C LEU A 34 -18.90 -3.50 4.34
N PHE A 35 -18.60 -2.62 3.40
CA PHE A 35 -17.57 -1.61 3.61
C PHE A 35 -18.14 -0.40 4.36
N VAL A 36 -17.30 0.17 5.25
CA VAL A 36 -17.60 1.41 5.95
C VAL A 36 -16.44 2.38 5.72
N GLY A 37 -16.71 3.47 5.01
CA GLY A 37 -15.74 4.48 4.59
C GLY A 37 -16.12 5.89 4.97
N ALA A 38 -15.38 6.86 4.45
CA ALA A 38 -15.68 8.29 4.54
C ALA A 38 -16.38 8.76 3.25
N GLU A 39 -17.24 9.78 3.34
CA GLU A 39 -17.98 10.30 2.18
C GLU A 39 -17.08 10.83 1.07
N GLN A 40 -15.94 11.42 1.44
CA GLN A 40 -15.00 12.06 0.50
C GLN A 40 -13.78 11.19 0.17
N GLY A 41 -13.76 9.92 0.59
CA GLY A 41 -12.66 9.00 0.31
C GLY A 41 -12.76 8.36 -1.08
N ILE A 42 -11.64 7.78 -1.56
CA ILE A 42 -11.63 7.02 -2.81
C ILE A 42 -12.55 5.79 -2.76
N GLU A 43 -12.85 5.30 -1.58
CA GLU A 43 -13.77 4.19 -1.32
C GLU A 43 -15.18 4.47 -1.83
N SER A 44 -15.64 5.72 -1.84
CA SER A 44 -16.97 6.09 -2.34
C SER A 44 -17.16 5.74 -3.82
N ARG A 45 -16.08 5.74 -4.59
CA ARG A 45 -16.08 5.37 -6.02
C ARG A 45 -15.68 3.91 -6.23
N LEU A 46 -14.57 3.47 -5.60
CA LEU A 46 -13.97 2.18 -5.92
C LEU A 46 -14.73 0.99 -5.31
N VAL A 47 -15.26 1.11 -4.09
CA VAL A 47 -15.95 -0.03 -3.42
C VAL A 47 -17.20 -0.47 -4.21
N PRO A 48 -18.07 0.44 -4.68
CA PRO A 48 -19.20 0.05 -5.55
C PRO A 48 -18.74 -0.53 -6.90
N GLN A 49 -17.66 -0.02 -7.50
CA GLN A 49 -17.09 -0.56 -8.74
C GLN A 49 -16.59 -2.00 -8.57
N GLU A 50 -16.09 -2.34 -7.37
CA GLU A 50 -15.67 -3.71 -7.02
C GLU A 50 -16.84 -4.62 -6.60
N GLY A 51 -18.08 -4.12 -6.66
CA GLY A 51 -19.30 -4.90 -6.40
C GLY A 51 -19.65 -5.05 -4.91
N PHE A 52 -19.05 -4.25 -4.02
CA PHE A 52 -19.34 -4.30 -2.60
C PHE A 52 -20.28 -3.17 -2.14
N PRO A 53 -21.20 -3.44 -1.19
CA PRO A 53 -21.98 -2.38 -0.56
C PRO A 53 -21.10 -1.49 0.32
N LEU A 54 -21.37 -0.18 0.27
CA LEU A 54 -20.67 0.83 1.05
C LEU A 54 -21.65 1.63 1.91
N ARG A 55 -21.27 1.88 3.15
CA ARG A 55 -21.88 2.92 4.00
C ARG A 55 -20.84 3.93 4.42
N CYS A 56 -21.18 5.21 4.41
CA CYS A 56 -20.28 6.27 4.81
C CYS A 56 -20.57 6.74 6.24
N LEU A 57 -19.49 7.04 6.95
CA LEU A 57 -19.54 7.71 8.25
C LEU A 57 -19.03 9.15 8.10
N PRO A 58 -19.60 10.10 8.83
CA PRO A 58 -19.00 11.41 8.96
C PRO A 58 -17.65 11.24 9.66
N ALA A 59 -16.58 11.29 8.88
CA ALA A 59 -15.20 11.19 9.37
C ALA A 59 -14.57 12.58 9.36
N GLY A 60 -14.24 13.10 10.55
CA GLY A 60 -13.44 14.31 10.67
C GLY A 60 -12.00 14.03 10.30
N SER A 61 -11.38 14.90 9.48
CA SER A 61 -9.94 14.90 9.28
C SER A 61 -9.25 15.18 10.61
N MET A 62 -8.37 14.30 11.08
CA MET A 62 -7.52 14.57 12.24
C MET A 62 -6.44 15.65 11.95
N LYS A 63 -6.46 16.22 10.74
CA LYS A 63 -5.59 17.32 10.32
C LYS A 63 -6.24 18.65 10.69
N GLY A 64 -5.62 19.36 11.59
CA GLY A 64 -5.99 20.74 11.97
C GLY A 64 -5.16 21.17 13.14
N ILE A 65 -4.51 22.34 13.00
CA ILE A 65 -3.76 22.99 14.07
C ILE A 65 -4.71 23.99 14.73
N GLY A 66 -4.88 23.85 16.04
CA GLY A 66 -5.70 24.78 16.85
C GLY A 66 -6.81 24.10 17.65
N TRP A 67 -7.25 24.76 18.74
CA TRP A 67 -8.24 24.22 19.66
C TRP A 67 -9.63 24.02 19.02
N LEU A 68 -10.05 24.91 18.13
CA LEU A 68 -11.32 24.80 17.39
C LEU A 68 -11.33 23.56 16.48
N ALA A 69 -10.20 23.26 15.81
CA ALA A 69 -10.06 22.06 15.01
C ALA A 69 -10.14 20.79 15.87
N ARG A 70 -9.54 20.81 17.06
CA ARG A 70 -9.61 19.69 18.02
C ARG A 70 -11.05 19.43 18.50
N VAL A 71 -11.80 20.49 18.86
CA VAL A 71 -13.22 20.38 19.26
C VAL A 71 -14.06 19.84 18.11
N ARG A 72 -13.90 20.39 16.90
CA ARG A 72 -14.63 19.91 15.70
C ARG A 72 -14.32 18.43 15.40
N ASN A 73 -13.07 18.03 15.52
CA ASN A 73 -12.64 16.64 15.29
C ASN A 73 -13.20 15.70 16.38
N LEU A 74 -13.26 16.14 17.64
CA LEU A 74 -13.89 15.38 18.73
C LEU A 74 -15.38 15.18 18.47
N VAL A 75 -16.09 16.23 18.09
CA VAL A 75 -17.52 16.16 17.74
C VAL A 75 -17.74 15.22 16.55
N ALA A 76 -16.91 15.31 15.50
CA ALA A 76 -16.99 14.42 14.36
C ALA A 76 -16.72 12.96 14.76
N THR A 77 -15.74 12.71 15.63
CA THR A 77 -15.45 11.36 16.16
C THR A 77 -16.64 10.80 16.94
N VAL A 78 -17.26 11.59 17.82
CA VAL A 78 -18.44 11.17 18.59
C VAL A 78 -19.62 10.87 17.65
N LYS A 79 -19.88 11.73 16.66
CA LYS A 79 -20.91 11.49 15.64
C LYS A 79 -20.59 10.23 14.84
N GLY A 80 -19.33 10.03 14.45
CA GLY A 80 -18.86 8.82 13.77
C GLY A 80 -19.10 7.55 14.58
N ILE A 81 -18.78 7.54 15.88
CA ILE A 81 -19.03 6.39 16.77
C ILE A 81 -20.54 6.12 16.93
N ARG A 82 -21.39 7.16 17.01
CA ARG A 82 -22.85 6.97 17.05
C ARG A 82 -23.38 6.35 15.75
N GLY A 83 -22.91 6.85 14.59
CA GLY A 83 -23.23 6.28 13.28
C GLY A 83 -22.77 4.83 13.17
N ALA A 84 -21.55 4.54 13.63
CA ALA A 84 -20.99 3.18 13.64
C ALA A 84 -21.82 2.23 14.52
N LYS A 85 -22.28 2.66 15.70
CA LYS A 85 -23.19 1.86 16.56
C LYS A 85 -24.52 1.53 15.86
N LYS A 86 -25.06 2.47 15.07
CA LYS A 86 -26.26 2.24 14.26
C LYS A 86 -26.00 1.16 13.19
N ILE A 87 -24.89 1.29 12.45
CA ILE A 87 -24.48 0.30 11.44
C ILE A 87 -24.29 -1.09 12.07
N LEU A 88 -23.60 -1.20 13.21
CA LEU A 88 -23.44 -2.46 13.95
C LEU A 88 -24.77 -3.09 14.35
N LYS A 89 -25.73 -2.30 14.84
CA LYS A 89 -27.07 -2.79 15.23
C LYS A 89 -27.86 -3.31 14.04
N GLU A 90 -27.78 -2.61 12.90
CA GLU A 90 -28.52 -2.98 11.68
C GLU A 90 -27.90 -4.16 10.96
N PHE A 91 -26.58 -4.12 10.74
CA PHE A 91 -25.86 -5.14 9.97
C PHE A 91 -25.54 -6.38 10.80
N ARG A 92 -25.36 -6.28 12.14
CA ARG A 92 -25.02 -7.38 13.06
C ARG A 92 -23.85 -8.23 12.55
N PRO A 93 -22.64 -7.64 12.37
CA PRO A 93 -21.50 -8.38 11.85
C PRO A 93 -21.02 -9.44 12.85
N ALA A 94 -20.46 -10.53 12.35
CA ALA A 94 -19.70 -11.48 13.14
C ALA A 94 -18.32 -10.92 13.54
N VAL A 95 -17.72 -10.11 12.67
CA VAL A 95 -16.40 -9.49 12.89
C VAL A 95 -16.31 -8.13 12.23
N VAL A 96 -15.50 -7.23 12.81
CA VAL A 96 -15.14 -5.92 12.25
C VAL A 96 -13.64 -5.90 11.97
N ILE A 97 -13.27 -5.60 10.72
CA ILE A 97 -11.88 -5.49 10.25
C ILE A 97 -11.58 -4.02 9.98
N GLY A 98 -10.66 -3.43 10.71
CA GLY A 98 -10.17 -2.08 10.44
C GLY A 98 -8.95 -2.11 9.53
N VAL A 99 -9.04 -1.47 8.37
CA VAL A 99 -7.94 -1.43 7.38
C VAL A 99 -7.12 -0.14 7.43
N GLY A 100 -7.39 0.73 8.40
CA GLY A 100 -6.79 2.06 8.50
C GLY A 100 -7.63 3.16 7.86
N GLY A 101 -7.14 4.40 7.96
CA GLY A 101 -7.88 5.58 7.51
C GLY A 101 -8.93 6.08 8.51
N TYR A 102 -9.62 7.17 8.14
CA TYR A 102 -10.46 7.92 9.07
C TYR A 102 -11.71 7.18 9.57
N ALA A 103 -12.32 6.34 8.72
CA ALA A 103 -13.52 5.59 9.09
C ALA A 103 -13.23 4.37 9.98
N SER A 104 -11.98 3.87 9.97
CA SER A 104 -11.57 2.72 10.78
C SER A 104 -11.70 3.02 12.28
N PHE A 105 -11.25 4.19 12.73
CA PHE A 105 -11.25 4.54 14.16
C PHE A 105 -12.64 4.54 14.80
N PRO A 106 -13.67 5.26 14.30
CA PRO A 106 -15.00 5.25 14.90
C PRO A 106 -15.68 3.88 14.82
N MET A 107 -15.43 3.12 13.73
CA MET A 107 -16.04 1.80 13.56
C MET A 107 -15.48 0.78 14.56
N LEU A 108 -14.16 0.70 14.67
CA LEU A 108 -13.49 -0.17 15.64
C LEU A 108 -13.80 0.28 17.08
N GLY A 109 -13.82 1.58 17.36
CA GLY A 109 -14.22 2.11 18.68
C GLY A 109 -15.63 1.68 19.06
N ALA A 110 -16.58 1.73 18.13
CA ALA A 110 -17.93 1.24 18.36
C ALA A 110 -17.97 -0.29 18.56
N ALA A 111 -17.18 -1.05 17.80
CA ALA A 111 -17.05 -2.50 17.94
C ALA A 111 -16.48 -2.89 19.32
N ILE A 112 -15.46 -2.16 19.79
CA ILE A 112 -14.89 -2.33 21.15
C ILE A 112 -15.96 -2.12 22.21
N LEU A 113 -16.68 -0.99 22.14
CA LEU A 113 -17.73 -0.63 23.12
C LEU A 113 -18.90 -1.62 23.13
N LYS A 114 -19.16 -2.30 22.03
CA LYS A 114 -20.26 -3.25 21.87
C LYS A 114 -19.82 -4.72 21.99
N GLY A 115 -18.53 -4.99 22.21
CA GLY A 115 -18.00 -6.32 22.40
C GLY A 115 -17.90 -7.19 21.14
N TYR A 116 -18.02 -6.61 19.93
CA TYR A 116 -17.89 -7.38 18.69
C TYR A 116 -16.45 -7.89 18.50
N PRO A 117 -16.26 -9.09 17.89
CA PRO A 117 -14.96 -9.53 17.38
C PRO A 117 -14.37 -8.48 16.43
N ARG A 118 -13.08 -8.19 16.57
CA ARG A 118 -12.43 -7.12 15.79
C ARG A 118 -10.95 -7.34 15.63
N ILE A 119 -10.49 -7.06 14.43
CA ILE A 119 -9.08 -7.07 14.09
C ILE A 119 -8.68 -5.76 13.40
N ILE A 120 -7.41 -5.42 13.46
CA ILE A 120 -6.84 -4.34 12.64
C ILE A 120 -5.87 -4.92 11.64
N MET A 121 -5.77 -4.27 10.50
CA MET A 121 -4.72 -4.47 9.52
C MET A 121 -3.77 -3.26 9.57
N GLU A 122 -2.48 -3.54 9.67
CA GLU A 122 -1.44 -2.50 9.59
C GLU A 122 -0.47 -2.85 8.46
N GLN A 123 -0.49 -2.03 7.44
CA GLN A 123 0.27 -2.22 6.22
C GLN A 123 1.71 -1.70 6.32
N ASN A 124 1.94 -0.68 7.14
CA ASN A 124 3.23 -0.01 7.26
C ASN A 124 4.07 -0.59 8.39
N ALA A 125 5.38 -0.45 8.27
CA ALA A 125 6.34 -0.82 9.32
C ALA A 125 6.14 0.02 10.61
N VAL A 126 5.69 1.28 10.48
CA VAL A 126 5.27 2.11 11.63
C VAL A 126 3.75 2.27 11.60
N PRO A 127 3.05 1.82 12.66
CA PRO A 127 1.59 1.87 12.68
C PRO A 127 1.05 3.29 12.72
N GLY A 128 -0.05 3.51 11.98
CA GLY A 128 -0.79 4.75 12.06
C GLY A 128 -1.38 5.00 13.45
N LEU A 129 -1.60 6.29 13.79
CA LEU A 129 -2.08 6.71 15.11
C LEU A 129 -3.35 5.97 15.56
N ALA A 130 -4.33 5.80 14.67
CA ALA A 130 -5.57 5.09 14.98
C ALA A 130 -5.32 3.64 15.40
N ASN A 131 -4.46 2.92 14.68
CA ASN A 131 -4.12 1.54 14.98
C ASN A 131 -3.31 1.44 16.28
N ARG A 132 -2.37 2.37 16.54
CA ARG A 132 -1.64 2.44 17.83
C ARG A 132 -2.59 2.65 19.00
N MET A 133 -3.56 3.55 18.87
CA MET A 133 -4.53 3.84 19.95
C MET A 133 -5.46 2.67 20.24
N LEU A 134 -5.95 1.98 19.22
CA LEU A 134 -6.94 0.91 19.38
C LEU A 134 -6.32 -0.48 19.54
N GLY A 135 -5.06 -0.65 19.19
CA GLY A 135 -4.39 -1.94 19.12
C GLY A 135 -4.43 -2.79 20.39
N ARG A 136 -4.46 -2.15 21.56
CA ARG A 136 -4.58 -2.86 22.87
C ARG A 136 -5.96 -3.48 23.13
N TRP A 137 -6.99 -3.09 22.38
CA TRP A 137 -8.36 -3.58 22.58
C TRP A 137 -8.87 -4.46 21.43
N VAL A 138 -8.07 -4.70 20.39
CA VAL A 138 -8.44 -5.64 19.34
C VAL A 138 -8.11 -7.07 19.71
N ASP A 139 -8.74 -8.02 19.04
CA ASP A 139 -8.44 -9.44 19.27
C ASP A 139 -7.12 -9.82 18.60
N PHE A 140 -6.90 -9.34 17.36
CA PHE A 140 -5.64 -9.49 16.61
C PHE A 140 -5.28 -8.22 15.85
N ALA A 141 -3.97 -8.03 15.68
CA ALA A 141 -3.38 -7.06 14.77
C ALA A 141 -2.63 -7.80 13.66
N ALA A 142 -3.20 -7.80 12.46
CA ALA A 142 -2.57 -8.33 11.26
C ALA A 142 -1.54 -7.32 10.76
N VAL A 143 -0.25 -7.62 10.92
CA VAL A 143 0.85 -6.72 10.57
C VAL A 143 1.63 -7.22 9.37
N THR A 144 2.15 -6.29 8.58
CA THR A 144 2.92 -6.63 7.39
C THR A 144 4.38 -6.92 7.71
N ASP A 145 4.97 -6.13 8.60
CA ASP A 145 6.39 -6.21 8.94
C ASP A 145 6.58 -6.77 10.36
N PRO A 146 7.51 -7.72 10.59
CA PRO A 146 7.80 -8.25 11.91
C PRO A 146 8.15 -7.18 12.95
N ALA A 147 8.83 -6.10 12.57
CA ALA A 147 9.18 -5.00 13.47
C ALA A 147 7.94 -4.29 14.03
N THR A 148 6.83 -4.27 13.28
CA THR A 148 5.55 -3.70 13.69
C THR A 148 4.92 -4.46 14.86
N SER A 149 5.30 -5.72 15.08
CA SER A 149 4.75 -6.56 16.14
C SER A 149 4.99 -5.98 17.54
N SER A 150 6.09 -5.26 17.74
CA SER A 150 6.41 -4.62 19.02
C SER A 150 5.35 -3.62 19.52
N TYR A 151 4.60 -3.01 18.60
CA TYR A 151 3.53 -2.06 18.93
C TYR A 151 2.24 -2.72 19.47
N PHE A 152 2.04 -4.00 19.18
CA PHE A 152 0.79 -4.72 19.47
C PHE A 152 0.98 -5.90 20.43
N GLY A 153 2.24 -6.26 20.74
CA GLY A 153 2.59 -7.36 21.64
C GLY A 153 2.00 -8.70 21.18
N SER A 154 1.43 -9.47 22.09
CA SER A 154 0.87 -10.80 21.79
C SER A 154 -0.34 -10.82 20.84
N ARG A 155 -0.89 -9.64 20.49
CA ARG A 155 -1.98 -9.53 19.50
C ARG A 155 -1.48 -9.44 18.08
N ALA A 156 -0.19 -9.10 17.88
CA ALA A 156 0.40 -9.03 16.56
C ALA A 156 0.53 -10.42 15.93
N VAL A 157 0.12 -10.51 14.68
CA VAL A 157 0.39 -11.67 13.83
C VAL A 157 0.91 -11.17 12.49
N VAL A 158 2.08 -11.65 12.08
CA VAL A 158 2.67 -11.29 10.79
C VAL A 158 1.92 -12.03 9.69
N THR A 159 1.09 -11.28 8.97
CA THR A 159 0.26 -11.82 7.88
C THR A 159 0.75 -11.42 6.50
N GLY A 160 1.64 -10.43 6.41
CA GLY A 160 1.90 -9.76 5.15
C GLY A 160 0.80 -8.75 4.78
N ASN A 161 0.96 -8.11 3.63
CA ASN A 161 -0.02 -7.17 3.09
C ASN A 161 -0.75 -7.80 1.89
N PRO A 162 -2.09 -7.93 1.91
CA PRO A 162 -2.85 -8.41 0.76
C PRO A 162 -2.60 -7.56 -0.48
N ILE A 163 -2.36 -8.22 -1.58
CA ILE A 163 -2.09 -7.60 -2.88
C ILE A 163 -3.02 -8.14 -3.95
N ARG A 164 -3.08 -7.46 -5.07
CA ARG A 164 -3.85 -7.91 -6.23
C ARG A 164 -3.29 -9.23 -6.78
N PRO A 165 -4.12 -10.23 -7.11
CA PRO A 165 -3.65 -11.55 -7.55
C PRO A 165 -2.69 -11.54 -8.74
N GLN A 166 -2.85 -10.59 -9.66
CA GLN A 166 -2.04 -10.45 -10.86
C GLN A 166 -0.54 -10.23 -10.57
N PHE A 167 -0.19 -9.67 -9.40
CA PHE A 167 1.22 -9.49 -9.02
C PHE A 167 1.87 -10.79 -8.51
N LYS A 168 1.05 -11.74 -8.03
CA LYS A 168 1.53 -13.03 -7.51
C LYS A 168 1.96 -14.00 -8.63
N SER A 169 1.44 -13.81 -9.84
CA SER A 169 1.69 -14.65 -11.01
C SER A 169 2.74 -14.08 -11.97
N ILE A 170 3.45 -13.02 -11.57
CA ILE A 170 4.53 -12.47 -12.39
C ILE A 170 5.73 -13.42 -12.38
N GLU A 171 6.09 -13.89 -13.58
CA GLU A 171 7.19 -14.82 -13.79
C GLU A 171 8.57 -14.13 -13.68
N ASP A 172 9.60 -14.94 -13.48
CA ASP A 172 10.98 -14.48 -13.51
C ASP A 172 11.33 -13.93 -14.89
N LYS A 173 12.17 -12.92 -14.92
CA LYS A 173 12.56 -12.27 -16.17
C LYS A 173 13.98 -12.63 -16.57
N ASN A 174 14.17 -12.87 -17.86
CA ASN A 174 15.49 -12.97 -18.47
C ASN A 174 15.94 -11.55 -18.89
N HIS A 175 16.92 -11.01 -18.17
CA HIS A 175 17.40 -9.65 -18.39
C HIS A 175 18.28 -9.55 -19.63
N ARG A 176 17.81 -8.78 -20.62
CA ARG A 176 18.54 -8.50 -21.87
C ARG A 176 18.24 -7.06 -22.33
N PRO A 177 19.22 -6.38 -22.90
CA PRO A 177 18.97 -5.09 -23.53
C PRO A 177 17.93 -5.18 -24.67
N PRO A 178 17.09 -4.19 -24.90
CA PRO A 178 16.98 -3.00 -24.07
C PRO A 178 16.31 -3.29 -22.72
N TYR A 179 16.99 -2.90 -21.61
CA TYR A 179 16.45 -3.05 -20.26
C TYR A 179 15.27 -2.12 -20.02
N HIS A 180 14.23 -2.61 -19.42
CA HIS A 180 13.02 -1.85 -19.13
C HIS A 180 13.03 -1.29 -17.71
N VAL A 181 13.06 0.04 -17.57
CA VAL A 181 13.00 0.73 -16.30
C VAL A 181 11.58 1.27 -16.09
N LEU A 182 10.90 0.78 -15.05
CA LEU A 182 9.59 1.25 -14.63
C LEU A 182 9.74 2.32 -13.55
N VAL A 183 9.23 3.52 -13.80
CA VAL A 183 9.30 4.65 -12.88
C VAL A 183 7.90 5.10 -12.46
N PHE A 184 7.67 5.24 -11.15
CA PHE A 184 6.41 5.78 -10.64
C PHE A 184 6.51 6.29 -9.20
N GLY A 185 5.62 7.21 -8.84
CA GLY A 185 5.54 7.77 -7.50
C GLY A 185 4.23 7.48 -6.76
N GLY A 186 3.41 6.55 -7.27
CA GLY A 186 2.02 6.34 -6.87
C GLY A 186 1.05 7.04 -7.83
N SER A 187 -0.26 7.03 -7.51
CA SER A 187 -1.32 7.54 -8.42
C SER A 187 -1.22 9.03 -8.78
N GLN A 188 -0.58 9.82 -7.92
CA GLN A 188 -0.39 11.27 -8.14
C GLN A 188 0.99 11.61 -8.73
N GLY A 189 1.82 10.60 -9.02
CA GLY A 189 3.21 10.79 -9.38
C GLY A 189 4.08 11.23 -8.19
N ALA A 190 5.35 11.54 -8.45
CA ALA A 190 6.30 12.03 -7.44
C ALA A 190 7.24 13.08 -8.06
N ARG A 191 7.00 14.36 -7.77
CA ARG A 191 7.75 15.48 -8.36
C ARG A 191 9.28 15.31 -8.27
N ALA A 192 9.78 14.87 -7.10
CA ALA A 192 11.22 14.68 -6.91
C ALA A 192 11.78 13.55 -7.79
N ILE A 193 11.06 12.43 -7.93
CA ILE A 193 11.48 11.33 -8.82
C ILE A 193 11.44 11.81 -10.27
N ASN A 194 10.35 12.46 -10.70
CA ASN A 194 10.22 12.96 -12.06
C ASN A 194 11.33 13.97 -12.41
N ALA A 195 11.69 14.88 -11.48
CA ALA A 195 12.80 15.82 -11.67
C ALA A 195 14.13 15.09 -11.80
N ALA A 196 14.45 14.18 -10.87
CA ALA A 196 15.68 13.41 -10.91
C ALA A 196 15.82 12.56 -12.19
N VAL A 197 14.70 12.03 -12.69
CA VAL A 197 14.70 11.30 -13.96
C VAL A 197 15.03 12.23 -15.12
N LYS A 198 14.42 13.42 -15.22
CA LYS A 198 14.75 14.40 -16.27
C LYS A 198 16.23 14.76 -16.27
N ASP A 199 16.81 15.04 -15.08
CA ASP A 199 18.22 15.35 -14.91
C ASP A 199 19.14 14.16 -15.21
N MET A 200 18.67 12.94 -15.06
CA MET A 200 19.40 11.70 -15.35
C MET A 200 19.53 11.41 -16.84
N LEU A 201 18.51 11.71 -17.64
CA LEU A 201 18.45 11.29 -19.05
C LEU A 201 19.70 11.69 -19.87
N PRO A 202 20.19 12.96 -19.82
CA PRO A 202 21.42 13.33 -20.53
C PRO A 202 22.65 12.53 -20.08
N LEU A 203 22.71 12.14 -18.80
CA LEU A 203 23.81 11.38 -18.22
C LEU A 203 23.86 9.93 -18.67
N LEU A 204 22.78 9.42 -19.26
CA LEU A 204 22.66 8.07 -19.81
C LEU A 204 22.68 8.05 -21.34
N ALA A 205 23.17 9.11 -22.00
CA ALA A 205 23.16 9.24 -23.46
C ALA A 205 23.87 8.09 -24.19
N ASP A 206 24.93 7.52 -23.60
CA ASP A 206 25.69 6.36 -24.08
C ASP A 206 24.92 5.02 -23.89
N TRP A 207 23.82 5.02 -23.14
CA TRP A 207 22.93 3.87 -22.91
C TRP A 207 21.64 3.96 -23.76
N LYS A 208 21.54 4.90 -24.68
CA LYS A 208 20.44 4.93 -25.66
C LYS A 208 20.32 3.58 -26.33
N GLY A 209 19.31 3.06 -26.74
CA GLY A 209 19.17 1.73 -27.32
C GLY A 209 19.36 0.55 -26.37
N GLN A 210 19.97 0.75 -25.21
CA GLN A 210 20.06 -0.26 -24.15
C GLN A 210 18.99 -0.10 -23.06
N LEU A 211 18.29 1.04 -23.03
CA LEU A 211 17.24 1.35 -22.05
C LEU A 211 15.94 1.73 -22.76
N ARG A 212 14.84 1.26 -22.19
CA ARG A 212 13.50 1.78 -22.43
C ARG A 212 12.80 2.08 -21.11
N PHE A 213 11.84 2.99 -21.13
CA PHE A 213 11.19 3.43 -19.92
C PHE A 213 9.67 3.29 -20.00
N THR A 214 9.05 2.94 -18.87
CA THR A 214 7.65 3.23 -18.59
C THR A 214 7.61 4.17 -17.41
N HIS A 215 6.98 5.34 -17.55
CA HIS A 215 6.96 6.35 -16.48
C HIS A 215 5.55 6.85 -16.19
N GLN A 216 5.06 6.59 -14.97
CA GLN A 216 3.83 7.17 -14.46
C GLN A 216 4.12 8.45 -13.69
N THR A 217 3.82 9.58 -14.29
CA THR A 217 4.22 10.91 -13.79
C THR A 217 3.21 11.58 -12.88
N GLY A 218 1.93 11.17 -12.92
CA GLY A 218 0.80 11.98 -12.50
C GLY A 218 0.49 13.08 -13.52
N ASP A 219 -0.71 13.69 -13.41
CA ASP A 219 -1.18 14.66 -14.41
C ASP A 219 -0.30 15.91 -14.51
N SER A 220 0.17 16.43 -13.37
CA SER A 220 0.80 17.75 -13.30
C SER A 220 2.16 17.85 -13.99
N GLN A 221 2.85 16.74 -14.25
CA GLN A 221 4.20 16.73 -14.84
C GLN A 221 4.29 15.88 -16.11
N LEU A 222 3.16 15.47 -16.68
CA LEU A 222 3.11 14.57 -17.83
C LEU A 222 3.84 15.15 -19.04
N GLU A 223 3.44 16.32 -19.50
CA GLU A 223 3.96 16.90 -20.74
C GLU A 223 5.44 17.28 -20.64
N GLU A 224 5.84 17.85 -19.48
CA GLU A 224 7.24 18.20 -19.23
C GLU A 224 8.13 16.95 -19.24
N THR A 225 7.69 15.86 -18.59
CA THR A 225 8.47 14.62 -18.54
C THR A 225 8.52 13.94 -19.91
N ARG A 226 7.40 13.93 -20.65
CA ARG A 226 7.35 13.39 -22.01
C ARG A 226 8.33 14.11 -22.94
N ALA A 227 8.32 15.45 -22.89
CA ALA A 227 9.24 16.28 -23.68
C ALA A 227 10.74 15.99 -23.34
N ALA A 228 11.05 15.76 -22.07
CA ALA A 228 12.42 15.43 -21.65
C ALA A 228 12.90 14.08 -22.22
N TYR A 229 12.07 13.04 -22.20
CA TYR A 229 12.40 11.75 -22.82
C TYR A 229 12.61 11.88 -24.34
N ALA A 230 11.72 12.62 -25.02
CA ALA A 230 11.83 12.86 -26.47
C ALA A 230 13.11 13.63 -26.82
N ALA A 231 13.41 14.71 -26.09
CA ALA A 231 14.62 15.50 -26.28
C ALA A 231 15.90 14.69 -26.04
N ALA A 232 15.89 13.80 -25.04
CA ALA A 232 17.00 12.91 -24.75
C ALA A 232 17.08 11.72 -25.74
N GLY A 233 16.03 11.44 -26.52
CA GLY A 233 15.98 10.38 -27.53
C GLY A 233 15.89 8.97 -26.96
N PHE A 234 15.22 8.79 -25.81
CA PHE A 234 14.92 7.48 -25.25
C PHE A 234 13.54 6.98 -25.65
N ASP A 235 13.41 5.67 -25.84
CA ASP A 235 12.12 4.99 -25.99
C ASP A 235 11.40 4.99 -24.63
N ALA A 236 10.22 5.62 -24.55
CA ALA A 236 9.50 5.80 -23.30
C ALA A 236 7.97 5.85 -23.48
N ASP A 237 7.25 5.00 -22.74
CA ASP A 237 5.80 5.11 -22.53
C ASP A 237 5.54 5.97 -21.30
N VAL A 238 5.20 7.25 -21.51
CA VAL A 238 5.01 8.24 -20.44
C VAL A 238 3.53 8.59 -20.34
N ARG A 239 2.90 8.28 -19.20
CA ARG A 239 1.48 8.55 -18.94
C ARG A 239 1.26 9.13 -17.55
N ALA A 240 0.15 9.84 -17.39
CA ALA A 240 -0.28 10.30 -16.07
C ALA A 240 -0.62 9.11 -15.14
N PHE A 241 -1.29 8.09 -15.69
CA PHE A 241 -1.72 6.89 -14.96
C PHE A 241 -1.82 5.67 -15.90
N PHE A 242 -1.49 4.50 -15.35
CA PHE A 242 -1.65 3.20 -16.00
C PHE A 242 -2.69 2.35 -15.26
N GLY A 243 -3.69 1.81 -15.96
CA GLY A 243 -4.72 0.91 -15.40
C GLY A 243 -4.18 -0.49 -15.09
N GLU A 244 -3.57 -1.14 -16.07
CA GLU A 244 -3.04 -2.51 -16.03
C GLU A 244 -1.60 -2.55 -15.48
N PHE A 245 -1.40 -2.03 -14.27
CA PHE A 245 -0.07 -1.75 -13.72
C PHE A 245 0.78 -3.02 -13.50
N HIS A 246 0.16 -4.17 -13.24
CA HIS A 246 0.84 -5.45 -13.10
C HIS A 246 1.59 -5.88 -14.37
N GLN A 247 1.08 -5.51 -15.56
CA GLN A 247 1.79 -5.78 -16.82
C GLN A 247 3.10 -4.98 -16.89
N LYS A 248 3.11 -3.75 -16.38
CA LYS A 248 4.32 -2.92 -16.34
C LYS A 248 5.37 -3.47 -15.38
N TYR A 249 4.95 -4.10 -14.27
CA TYR A 249 5.87 -4.85 -13.41
C TYR A 249 6.42 -6.09 -14.13
N ALA A 250 5.60 -6.82 -14.86
CA ALA A 250 6.05 -7.99 -15.61
C ALA A 250 7.13 -7.63 -16.67
N GLU A 251 6.96 -6.48 -17.34
CA GLU A 251 7.89 -5.95 -18.33
C GLU A 251 9.19 -5.39 -17.71
N ALA A 252 9.19 -4.96 -16.45
CA ALA A 252 10.29 -4.23 -15.84
C ALA A 252 11.50 -5.12 -15.53
N ASP A 253 12.70 -4.61 -15.81
CA ASP A 253 13.98 -5.13 -15.31
C ASP A 253 14.38 -4.44 -14.01
N LEU A 254 14.01 -3.17 -13.85
CA LEU A 254 14.27 -2.38 -12.66
C LEU A 254 13.08 -1.46 -12.37
N ILE A 255 12.69 -1.38 -11.11
CA ILE A 255 11.63 -0.49 -10.65
C ILE A 255 12.24 0.67 -9.87
N ILE A 256 11.80 1.90 -10.14
CA ILE A 256 12.13 3.10 -9.36
C ILE A 256 10.82 3.67 -8.82
N SER A 257 10.63 3.66 -7.49
CA SER A 257 9.35 4.07 -6.93
C SER A 257 9.44 4.66 -5.51
N ARG A 258 8.31 5.21 -5.03
CA ARG A 258 8.10 5.46 -3.60
C ARG A 258 7.94 4.13 -2.84
N ALA A 259 8.20 4.17 -1.53
CA ALA A 259 8.16 2.99 -0.65
C ALA A 259 6.83 2.86 0.14
N GLY A 260 5.69 3.06 -0.53
CA GLY A 260 4.38 2.79 0.07
C GLY A 260 4.21 1.29 0.36
N ALA A 261 3.53 0.95 1.44
CA ALA A 261 3.40 -0.45 1.90
C ALA A 261 2.86 -1.41 0.82
N THR A 262 1.84 -0.99 0.06
CA THR A 262 1.30 -1.80 -1.04
C THR A 262 2.31 -1.95 -2.17
N THR A 263 3.01 -0.88 -2.55
CA THR A 263 4.07 -0.93 -3.57
C THR A 263 5.18 -1.90 -3.17
N VAL A 264 5.65 -1.83 -1.92
CA VAL A 264 6.67 -2.74 -1.39
C VAL A 264 6.18 -4.19 -1.41
N ALA A 265 4.94 -4.45 -1.03
CA ALA A 265 4.36 -5.79 -1.09
C ALA A 265 4.22 -6.31 -2.54
N GLU A 266 3.83 -5.46 -3.48
CA GLU A 266 3.74 -5.79 -4.92
C GLU A 266 5.13 -6.05 -5.53
N ILE A 267 6.16 -5.28 -5.14
CA ILE A 267 7.55 -5.52 -5.56
C ILE A 267 8.05 -6.87 -5.02
N LYS A 268 7.84 -7.16 -3.74
CA LYS A 268 8.18 -8.46 -3.14
C LYS A 268 7.53 -9.61 -3.92
N ALA A 269 6.23 -9.53 -4.14
CA ALA A 269 5.48 -10.59 -4.81
C ALA A 269 5.86 -10.78 -6.27
N SER A 270 6.13 -9.70 -7.00
CA SER A 270 6.56 -9.76 -8.40
C SER A 270 8.02 -10.21 -8.55
N GLY A 271 8.80 -10.18 -7.48
CA GLY A 271 10.23 -10.48 -7.52
C GLY A 271 11.00 -9.56 -8.47
N ARG A 272 10.70 -8.27 -8.45
CA ARG A 272 11.45 -7.29 -9.26
C ARG A 272 12.45 -6.53 -8.42
N ALA A 273 13.64 -6.33 -8.98
CA ALA A 273 14.65 -5.47 -8.37
C ALA A 273 14.14 -4.01 -8.31
N ALA A 274 14.41 -3.32 -7.22
CA ALA A 274 13.89 -1.98 -7.03
C ALA A 274 14.89 -1.00 -6.41
N VAL A 275 14.76 0.25 -6.83
CA VAL A 275 15.33 1.43 -6.16
C VAL A 275 14.19 2.19 -5.52
N LEU A 276 14.16 2.19 -4.20
CA LEU A 276 13.11 2.83 -3.42
C LEU A 276 13.53 4.24 -3.01
N VAL A 277 12.64 5.18 -3.25
CA VAL A 277 12.81 6.58 -2.86
C VAL A 277 11.69 6.95 -1.88
N PRO A 278 11.90 6.85 -0.56
CA PRO A 278 10.88 7.15 0.43
C PRO A 278 10.33 8.58 0.30
N PHE A 279 9.03 8.76 0.55
CA PHE A 279 8.41 10.07 0.57
C PHE A 279 8.74 10.78 1.89
N PRO A 280 9.42 11.95 1.88
CA PRO A 280 9.98 12.56 3.10
C PRO A 280 8.94 13.14 4.06
N PHE A 281 7.69 13.32 3.59
CA PHE A 281 6.59 13.83 4.41
C PHE A 281 5.58 12.72 4.77
N ALA A 282 6.00 11.46 4.66
CA ALA A 282 5.20 10.35 5.11
C ALA A 282 5.01 10.41 6.63
N ALA A 283 3.77 10.20 7.10
CA ALA A 283 3.48 10.25 8.53
C ALA A 283 4.37 9.27 9.30
N ASP A 284 4.97 9.74 10.40
CA ASP A 284 5.88 8.93 11.23
C ASP A 284 7.03 8.24 10.42
N ASP A 285 7.41 8.83 9.28
CA ASP A 285 8.47 8.34 8.39
C ASP A 285 8.33 6.86 7.97
N HIS A 286 7.09 6.39 7.86
CA HIS A 286 6.81 4.96 7.58
C HIS A 286 7.38 4.48 6.25
N GLN A 287 7.55 5.36 5.23
CA GLN A 287 8.09 4.93 3.94
C GLN A 287 9.59 4.60 4.01
N THR A 288 10.35 5.36 4.79
CA THR A 288 11.76 5.02 5.04
C THR A 288 11.86 3.64 5.70
N ARG A 289 11.05 3.38 6.72
CA ARG A 289 11.03 2.07 7.39
C ARG A 289 10.59 0.93 6.48
N ASN A 290 9.59 1.16 5.63
CA ASN A 290 9.18 0.17 4.62
C ASN A 290 10.34 -0.16 3.63
N ALA A 291 11.11 0.86 3.22
CA ALA A 291 12.26 0.66 2.33
C ALA A 291 13.42 -0.03 3.06
N GLU A 292 13.75 0.38 4.28
CA GLU A 292 14.80 -0.23 5.12
C GLU A 292 14.57 -1.73 5.31
N SER A 293 13.34 -2.16 5.52
CA SER A 293 12.97 -3.57 5.62
C SER A 293 13.36 -4.38 4.37
N MET A 294 13.24 -3.80 3.17
CA MET A 294 13.71 -4.47 1.95
C MET A 294 15.22 -4.41 1.76
N VAL A 295 15.84 -3.29 2.13
CA VAL A 295 17.31 -3.11 1.99
C VAL A 295 18.06 -4.06 2.92
N THR A 296 17.58 -4.21 4.15
CA THR A 296 18.18 -5.15 5.13
C THR A 296 18.19 -6.59 4.61
N GLU A 297 17.18 -6.97 3.85
CA GLU A 297 17.08 -8.30 3.23
C GLU A 297 17.80 -8.40 1.88
N GLY A 298 18.48 -7.34 1.42
CA GLY A 298 19.13 -7.29 0.11
C GLY A 298 18.14 -7.34 -1.07
N ALA A 299 16.88 -6.99 -0.85
CA ALA A 299 15.81 -7.07 -1.84
C ALA A 299 15.57 -5.75 -2.60
N ALA A 300 16.19 -4.66 -2.19
CA ALA A 300 16.11 -3.36 -2.85
C ALA A 300 17.32 -2.49 -2.52
N MET A 301 17.52 -1.44 -3.32
CA MET A 301 18.34 -0.30 -2.93
C MET A 301 17.44 0.86 -2.48
N MET A 302 17.95 1.74 -1.63
CA MET A 302 17.25 2.95 -1.21
C MET A 302 18.09 4.18 -1.54
N ILE A 303 17.44 5.22 -2.06
CA ILE A 303 18.00 6.57 -2.19
C ILE A 303 17.09 7.48 -1.36
N SER A 304 17.66 8.19 -0.38
CA SER A 304 16.88 9.15 0.38
C SER A 304 16.37 10.27 -0.54
N ASN A 305 15.24 10.89 -0.20
CA ASN A 305 14.74 11.99 -1.04
C ASN A 305 15.71 13.21 -1.02
N ALA A 306 16.54 13.36 0.01
CA ALA A 306 17.56 14.41 0.10
C ALA A 306 18.75 14.16 -0.84
N ASP A 307 19.14 12.89 -1.04
CA ASP A 307 20.26 12.52 -1.91
C ASP A 307 19.82 12.29 -3.36
N LEU A 308 18.50 12.33 -3.63
CA LEU A 308 17.96 12.06 -4.95
C LEU A 308 18.29 13.18 -5.93
N ASN A 309 19.06 12.85 -6.95
CA ASN A 309 19.38 13.71 -8.09
C ASN A 309 19.69 12.85 -9.33
N GLY A 310 19.83 13.51 -10.49
CA GLY A 310 20.08 12.79 -11.76
C GLY A 310 21.36 11.96 -11.74
N GLN A 311 22.45 12.50 -11.17
CA GLN A 311 23.74 11.79 -11.10
C GLN A 311 23.67 10.51 -10.26
N LYS A 312 23.05 10.60 -9.07
CA LYS A 312 22.88 9.45 -8.18
C LYS A 312 22.01 8.39 -8.82
N LEU A 313 20.91 8.81 -9.46
CA LEU A 313 19.98 7.89 -10.12
C LEU A 313 20.63 7.20 -11.33
N ALA A 314 21.35 7.97 -12.19
CA ALA A 314 22.08 7.43 -13.33
C ALA A 314 23.13 6.41 -12.91
N SER A 315 23.96 6.75 -11.90
CA SER A 315 24.99 5.83 -11.39
C SER A 315 24.40 4.55 -10.78
N THR A 316 23.27 4.67 -10.11
CA THR A 316 22.56 3.49 -9.53
C THR A 316 22.01 2.59 -10.62
N ILE A 317 21.35 3.13 -11.65
CA ILE A 317 20.84 2.34 -12.79
C ILE A 317 21.97 1.62 -13.51
N ARG A 318 23.07 2.34 -13.82
CA ARG A 318 24.26 1.73 -14.44
C ARG A 318 24.81 0.59 -13.62
N SER A 319 25.01 0.81 -12.32
CA SER A 319 25.57 -0.20 -11.41
C SER A 319 24.72 -1.48 -11.37
N LEU A 320 23.38 -1.34 -11.34
CA LEU A 320 22.49 -2.50 -11.25
C LEU A 320 22.35 -3.23 -12.58
N LEU A 321 22.17 -2.50 -13.68
CA LEU A 321 21.97 -3.12 -15.01
C LEU A 321 23.27 -3.59 -15.67
N SER A 322 24.45 -3.19 -15.16
CA SER A 322 25.73 -3.77 -15.55
C SER A 322 26.11 -5.03 -14.76
N ASP A 323 25.40 -5.32 -13.66
CA ASP A 323 25.64 -6.47 -12.78
C ASP A 323 24.37 -7.31 -12.67
N ILE A 324 24.05 -8.05 -13.72
CA ILE A 324 22.84 -8.89 -13.76
C ILE A 324 22.81 -9.95 -12.66
N PRO A 325 23.91 -10.62 -12.26
CA PRO A 325 23.91 -11.51 -11.11
C PRO A 325 23.39 -10.84 -9.81
N ARG A 326 23.83 -9.61 -9.53
CA ARG A 326 23.37 -8.82 -8.38
C ARG A 326 21.89 -8.45 -8.49
N LEU A 327 21.45 -8.04 -9.68
CA LEU A 327 20.03 -7.74 -9.94
C LEU A 327 19.15 -8.96 -9.64
N GLN A 328 19.54 -10.13 -10.14
CA GLN A 328 18.85 -11.40 -9.90
C GLN A 328 18.86 -11.83 -8.42
N GLU A 329 19.94 -11.53 -7.70
CA GLU A 329 20.00 -11.78 -6.26
C GLU A 329 18.97 -10.91 -5.50
N MET A 330 18.86 -9.63 -5.86
CA MET A 330 17.83 -8.75 -5.30
C MET A 330 16.42 -9.28 -5.58
N GLU A 331 16.16 -9.80 -6.78
CA GLU A 331 14.87 -10.38 -7.16
C GLU A 331 14.56 -11.66 -6.38
N ARG A 332 15.53 -12.54 -6.21
CA ARG A 332 15.38 -13.75 -5.37
C ARG A 332 15.10 -13.38 -3.92
N ASN A 333 15.81 -12.39 -3.38
CA ASN A 333 15.59 -11.91 -2.02
C ASN A 333 14.19 -11.29 -1.85
N ALA A 334 13.71 -10.51 -2.82
CA ALA A 334 12.37 -9.95 -2.81
C ALA A 334 11.30 -11.07 -2.77
N LYS A 335 11.42 -12.09 -3.61
CA LYS A 335 10.52 -13.26 -3.61
C LYS A 335 10.58 -14.05 -2.31
N ARG A 336 11.77 -14.24 -1.74
CA ARG A 336 11.96 -14.98 -0.49
C ARG A 336 11.21 -14.36 0.69
N ILE A 337 11.12 -13.02 0.74
CA ILE A 337 10.42 -12.30 1.82
C ILE A 337 8.97 -11.93 1.46
N ALA A 338 8.47 -12.40 0.32
CA ALA A 338 7.08 -12.17 -0.08
C ALA A 338 6.12 -13.07 0.69
N VAL A 339 4.99 -12.51 1.11
CA VAL A 339 3.86 -13.25 1.68
C VAL A 339 2.72 -13.22 0.68
N LEU A 340 2.46 -14.35 0.03
CA LEU A 340 1.50 -14.43 -1.07
C LEU A 340 0.08 -14.83 -0.64
N ASP A 341 -0.08 -15.26 0.60
CA ASP A 341 -1.33 -15.75 1.20
C ASP A 341 -1.87 -14.81 2.31
N ALA A 342 -1.49 -13.53 2.26
CA ALA A 342 -1.80 -12.56 3.30
C ALA A 342 -3.32 -12.41 3.55
N GLU A 343 -4.15 -12.35 2.49
CA GLU A 343 -5.59 -12.27 2.62
C GLU A 343 -6.19 -13.52 3.30
N GLN A 344 -5.63 -14.69 3.04
CA GLN A 344 -6.06 -15.95 3.65
C GLN A 344 -5.75 -15.95 5.15
N ARG A 345 -4.54 -15.59 5.54
CA ARG A 345 -4.12 -15.48 6.96
C ARG A 345 -4.98 -14.48 7.72
N ILE A 346 -5.35 -13.35 7.10
CA ILE A 346 -6.20 -12.34 7.74
C ILE A 346 -7.62 -12.87 7.96
N VAL A 347 -8.16 -13.63 6.99
CA VAL A 347 -9.49 -14.26 7.15
C VAL A 347 -9.44 -15.33 8.23
N ASP A 348 -8.37 -16.14 8.32
CA ASP A 348 -8.17 -17.11 9.41
C ASP A 348 -8.18 -16.41 10.79
N LEU A 349 -7.53 -15.25 10.91
CA LEU A 349 -7.58 -14.44 12.14
C LEU A 349 -8.99 -13.93 12.45
N ALA A 350 -9.74 -13.53 11.42
CA ALA A 350 -11.11 -13.07 11.60
C ALA A 350 -12.02 -14.22 12.10
N GLU A 351 -11.91 -15.41 11.52
CA GLU A 351 -12.62 -16.61 11.95
C GLU A 351 -12.24 -17.02 13.38
N LYS A 352 -10.94 -16.96 13.71
CA LYS A 352 -10.44 -17.21 15.06
C LYS A 352 -10.97 -16.21 16.09
N ALA A 353 -11.06 -14.91 15.74
CA ALA A 353 -11.62 -13.89 16.60
C ALA A 353 -13.11 -14.15 16.88
N VAL A 354 -13.86 -14.59 15.87
CA VAL A 354 -15.27 -14.96 16.00
C VAL A 354 -15.42 -16.17 16.94
N ALA A 355 -14.64 -17.23 16.72
CA ALA A 355 -14.68 -18.44 17.55
C ALA A 355 -14.35 -18.18 19.02
N GLN A 356 -13.35 -17.33 19.31
CA GLN A 356 -12.95 -16.98 20.67
C GLN A 356 -14.03 -16.19 21.45
N ARG A 357 -14.92 -15.48 20.76
CA ARG A 357 -15.97 -14.68 21.38
C ARG A 357 -17.36 -15.29 21.26
N GLY A 358 -17.60 -16.18 20.28
CA GLY A 358 -18.85 -16.91 20.10
C GLY A 358 -19.09 -18.02 21.13
N GLY A 359 -18.05 -18.38 21.90
CA GLY A 359 -18.13 -19.35 23.01
C GLY A 359 -18.40 -18.69 24.37
N LYS A 360 -18.73 -17.39 24.38
CA LYS A 360 -19.17 -16.62 25.56
C LYS A 360 -20.58 -16.12 25.29
#